data_3a94958580fcb5c9410c8019c75db59e
#
_entry.id   3a94958580fcb5c9410c8019c75db59e
#
_cell.length_a   1.000
_cell.length_b   1.000
_cell.length_c   1.000
_cell.angle_alpha   90.00
_cell.angle_beta   90.00
_cell.angle_gamma   90.00
#
_symmetry.space_group_name_H-M   'P 1'
#
loop_
_entity.id
_entity.type
_entity.pdbx_description
1 polymer ?
#
loop_
_entity_poly.entity_id
_entity_poly.type
_entity_poly.pdbx_seq_one_letter_code
_entity_poly.pdbx_strand_id
1 'polypeptide(L)'
;PEAFRGCDNLTTIDLSDSAITVVPSYAFADTKNLDTVKLPITCEELKDNVFNESNIKWLEESSERLTLIAQDTFKGMIRPKSEVTLCAPKTSYLYRYGDANGFAVEDTPLEEIYTVIFRDWNEELQKNVQVDEQQVRGGEDAVPPTPLGKTGEVFKGWDGDYTNITEDTTCTAIYEKEDPDASKFTVTFLDWDDKVVKEIKVASGGSIADSDLPNVATLVRDGYIFTGWDR
;
A
#
# COMPACT_ATOMS: atom_id res chain seq x y z
N PRO A 1 11.01 -19.50 13.43
CA PRO A 1 11.05 -19.99 14.80
C PRO A 1 12.23 -19.38 15.54
N GLU A 2 12.04 -19.04 16.84
CA GLU A 2 13.08 -18.57 17.77
C GLU A 2 13.79 -17.25 17.39
N ALA A 3 13.13 -16.35 16.64
CA ALA A 3 13.77 -15.18 16.04
C ALA A 3 14.42 -14.23 17.06
N PHE A 4 13.86 -14.13 18.27
CA PHE A 4 14.36 -13.26 19.34
C PHE A 4 14.80 -14.03 20.58
N ARG A 5 14.94 -15.35 20.47
CA ARG A 5 15.38 -16.18 21.59
C ARG A 5 16.75 -15.75 22.10
N GLY A 6 16.88 -15.56 23.42
CA GLY A 6 18.16 -15.20 24.04
C GLY A 6 18.64 -13.78 23.75
N CYS A 7 17.79 -12.90 23.20
CA CYS A 7 18.11 -11.50 22.98
C CYS A 7 18.05 -10.71 24.28
N ASP A 8 19.04 -10.86 25.15
CA ASP A 8 19.06 -10.30 26.51
C ASP A 8 19.06 -8.77 26.57
N ASN A 9 19.46 -8.08 25.48
CA ASN A 9 19.43 -6.61 25.44
C ASN A 9 18.08 -6.04 24.96
N LEU A 10 17.14 -6.90 24.59
CA LEU A 10 15.85 -6.50 24.07
C LEU A 10 14.90 -6.20 25.23
N THR A 11 14.37 -4.98 25.27
CA THR A 11 13.42 -4.52 26.29
C THR A 11 12.00 -4.37 25.73
N THR A 12 11.87 -4.04 24.47
CA THR A 12 10.59 -3.83 23.81
C THR A 12 10.63 -4.42 22.41
N ILE A 13 9.55 -5.08 22.03
CA ILE A 13 9.29 -5.56 20.66
C ILE A 13 7.94 -4.99 20.23
N ASP A 14 7.97 -4.19 19.18
CA ASP A 14 6.77 -3.72 18.52
C ASP A 14 6.64 -4.41 17.15
N LEU A 15 5.61 -5.26 17.02
CA LEU A 15 5.27 -5.97 15.78
C LEU A 15 3.97 -5.45 15.18
N SER A 16 3.42 -4.36 15.70
CA SER A 16 2.08 -3.87 15.34
C SER A 16 1.91 -3.67 13.83
N ASP A 17 2.97 -3.25 13.11
CA ASP A 17 2.96 -3.02 11.67
C ASP A 17 3.39 -4.24 10.83
N SER A 18 3.60 -5.39 11.47
CA SER A 18 4.00 -6.60 10.74
C SER A 18 2.78 -7.41 10.28
N ALA A 19 2.92 -8.14 9.17
CA ALA A 19 1.90 -9.04 8.64
C ALA A 19 1.97 -10.47 9.24
N ILE A 20 2.55 -10.62 10.43
CA ILE A 20 2.69 -11.93 11.08
C ILE A 20 1.33 -12.36 11.64
N THR A 21 0.85 -13.54 11.24
CA THR A 21 -0.41 -14.11 11.74
C THR A 21 -0.18 -15.12 12.88
N VAL A 22 1.02 -15.67 13.00
CA VAL A 22 1.36 -16.68 14.02
C VAL A 22 2.67 -16.33 14.70
N VAL A 23 2.67 -16.18 16.01
CA VAL A 23 3.89 -16.06 16.81
C VAL A 23 4.38 -17.48 17.12
N PRO A 24 5.53 -17.92 16.56
CA PRO A 24 6.00 -19.29 16.65
C PRO A 24 6.53 -19.61 18.05
N SER A 25 6.63 -20.92 18.36
CA SER A 25 7.18 -21.41 19.61
C SER A 25 8.58 -20.84 19.86
N TYR A 26 8.84 -20.47 21.13
CA TYR A 26 10.10 -19.90 21.62
C TYR A 26 10.51 -18.58 20.97
N ALA A 27 9.56 -17.86 20.32
CA ALA A 27 9.87 -16.61 19.63
C ALA A 27 10.57 -15.57 20.54
N PHE A 28 10.13 -15.45 21.78
CA PHE A 28 10.66 -14.53 22.78
C PHE A 28 11.20 -15.27 24.02
N ALA A 29 11.56 -16.55 23.88
CA ALA A 29 12.11 -17.31 24.97
C ALA A 29 13.51 -16.82 25.37
N ASP A 30 13.89 -17.03 26.63
CA ASP A 30 15.21 -16.65 27.17
C ASP A 30 15.51 -15.13 27.08
N THR A 31 14.48 -14.25 26.98
CA THR A 31 14.63 -12.79 26.91
C THR A 31 14.47 -12.15 28.29
N LYS A 32 15.54 -12.10 29.08
CA LYS A 32 15.49 -11.73 30.50
C LYS A 32 15.19 -10.26 30.79
N ASN A 33 15.38 -9.37 29.83
CA ASN A 33 15.10 -7.94 29.97
C ASN A 33 13.90 -7.49 29.14
N LEU A 34 13.21 -8.40 28.47
CA LEU A 34 12.02 -8.07 27.69
C LEU A 34 10.87 -7.66 28.62
N ASP A 35 10.41 -6.43 28.47
CA ASP A 35 9.32 -5.85 29.29
C ASP A 35 8.02 -5.81 28.48
N THR A 36 8.06 -5.36 27.25
CA THR A 36 6.87 -5.08 26.42
C THR A 36 6.92 -5.80 25.08
N VAL A 37 5.82 -6.43 24.72
CA VAL A 37 5.56 -6.96 23.37
C VAL A 37 4.23 -6.43 22.87
N LYS A 38 4.23 -5.78 21.69
CA LYS A 38 3.03 -5.45 20.94
C LYS A 38 2.85 -6.44 19.79
N LEU A 39 1.71 -7.09 19.78
CA LEU A 39 1.36 -8.06 18.77
C LEU A 39 0.93 -7.37 17.47
N PRO A 40 1.16 -8.02 16.30
CA PRO A 40 0.60 -7.51 15.05
C PRO A 40 -0.93 -7.54 15.10
N ILE A 41 -1.56 -6.58 14.45
CA ILE A 41 -3.01 -6.53 14.26
C ILE A 41 -3.55 -7.75 13.49
N THR A 42 -2.68 -8.45 12.76
CA THR A 42 -2.98 -9.67 11.99
C THR A 42 -2.77 -10.96 12.79
N CYS A 43 -2.32 -10.86 14.07
CA CYS A 43 -2.00 -12.04 14.87
C CYS A 43 -3.24 -12.88 15.18
N GLU A 44 -3.20 -14.16 14.84
CA GLU A 44 -4.28 -15.13 15.05
C GLU A 44 -3.92 -16.17 16.11
N GLU A 45 -2.62 -16.46 16.29
CA GLU A 45 -2.17 -17.55 17.14
C GLU A 45 -0.83 -17.26 17.86
N LEU A 46 -0.80 -17.60 19.15
CA LEU A 46 0.43 -17.72 19.95
C LEU A 46 0.71 -19.19 20.23
N LYS A 47 1.88 -19.69 19.79
CA LYS A 47 2.32 -21.07 19.99
C LYS A 47 2.82 -21.36 21.41
N ASP A 48 3.16 -22.61 21.71
CA ASP A 48 3.71 -23.00 22.98
C ASP A 48 5.08 -22.39 23.27
N ASN A 49 5.35 -22.10 24.56
CA ASN A 49 6.63 -21.62 25.06
C ASN A 49 7.13 -20.30 24.44
N VAL A 50 6.23 -19.48 23.88
CA VAL A 50 6.59 -18.18 23.30
C VAL A 50 7.38 -17.33 24.27
N PHE A 51 7.00 -17.32 25.56
CA PHE A 51 7.60 -16.52 26.63
C PHE A 51 8.36 -17.34 27.68
N ASN A 52 8.81 -18.55 27.33
CA ASN A 52 9.59 -19.39 28.26
C ASN A 52 10.88 -18.67 28.70
N GLU A 53 11.19 -18.61 30.01
CA GLU A 53 12.34 -17.87 30.56
C GLU A 53 12.39 -16.37 30.17
N SER A 54 11.25 -15.79 29.78
CA SER A 54 11.12 -14.35 29.48
C SER A 54 10.65 -13.57 30.70
N ASN A 55 11.08 -12.30 30.80
CA ASN A 55 10.69 -11.39 31.86
C ASN A 55 9.56 -10.44 31.46
N ILE A 56 8.72 -10.86 30.49
CA ILE A 56 7.63 -10.03 29.96
C ILE A 56 6.73 -9.49 31.07
N LYS A 57 6.35 -8.22 30.93
CA LYS A 57 5.43 -7.51 31.83
C LYS A 57 4.17 -7.04 31.10
N TRP A 58 4.28 -6.64 29.83
CA TRP A 58 3.18 -6.13 29.03
C TRP A 58 3.07 -6.88 27.71
N LEU A 59 1.91 -7.44 27.44
CA LEU A 59 1.56 -7.99 26.15
C LEU A 59 0.34 -7.22 25.63
N GLU A 60 0.51 -6.53 24.52
CA GLU A 60 -0.51 -5.67 23.94
C GLU A 60 -1.06 -6.27 22.64
N GLU A 61 -2.38 -6.31 22.50
CA GLU A 61 -3.15 -6.61 21.30
C GLU A 61 -4.16 -5.49 21.10
N SER A 62 -4.24 -4.93 19.91
CA SER A 62 -5.21 -3.89 19.54
C SER A 62 -6.32 -4.37 18.60
N SER A 63 -6.36 -5.68 18.31
CA SER A 63 -7.34 -6.33 17.41
C SER A 63 -8.14 -7.42 18.13
N GLU A 64 -9.10 -8.03 17.43
CA GLU A 64 -9.82 -9.22 17.90
C GLU A 64 -9.44 -10.48 17.10
N ARG A 65 -8.35 -10.43 16.32
CA ARG A 65 -7.96 -11.54 15.44
C ARG A 65 -7.32 -12.71 16.17
N LEU A 66 -6.70 -12.48 17.32
CA LEU A 66 -6.13 -13.54 18.13
C LEU A 66 -7.24 -14.47 18.64
N THR A 67 -7.25 -15.72 18.17
CA THR A 67 -8.26 -16.72 18.50
C THR A 67 -7.70 -17.93 19.19
N LEU A 68 -6.37 -18.11 19.20
CA LEU A 68 -5.70 -19.26 19.78
C LEU A 68 -4.45 -18.86 20.57
N ILE A 69 -4.45 -19.21 21.87
CA ILE A 69 -3.29 -19.16 22.74
C ILE A 69 -3.02 -20.62 23.16
N ALA A 70 -1.86 -21.17 22.76
CA ALA A 70 -1.51 -22.54 23.12
C ALA A 70 -1.35 -22.70 24.62
N GLN A 71 -1.56 -23.91 25.13
CA GLN A 71 -1.61 -24.21 26.57
C GLN A 71 -0.34 -23.77 27.30
N ASP A 72 0.81 -23.98 26.70
CA ASP A 72 2.13 -23.72 27.29
C ASP A 72 2.74 -22.39 26.83
N THR A 73 1.96 -21.46 26.18
CA THR A 73 2.48 -20.17 25.69
C THR A 73 3.23 -19.40 26.74
N PHE A 74 2.68 -19.30 27.95
CA PHE A 74 3.23 -18.56 29.09
C PHE A 74 3.91 -19.45 30.14
N LYS A 75 4.25 -20.69 29.78
CA LYS A 75 4.94 -21.61 30.67
C LYS A 75 6.38 -21.19 30.91
N GLY A 76 6.84 -21.25 32.15
CA GLY A 76 8.21 -20.95 32.52
C GLY A 76 8.61 -19.48 32.47
N MET A 77 7.66 -18.55 32.36
CA MET A 77 7.96 -17.11 32.51
C MET A 77 8.65 -16.83 33.84
N ILE A 78 9.52 -15.81 33.87
CA ILE A 78 10.23 -15.40 35.07
C ILE A 78 9.25 -14.72 36.05
N ARG A 79 8.36 -13.86 35.56
CA ARG A 79 7.34 -13.19 36.38
C ARG A 79 6.16 -14.11 36.64
N PRO A 80 5.54 -13.99 37.85
CA PRO A 80 4.25 -14.61 38.07
C PRO A 80 3.17 -13.95 37.18
N LYS A 81 2.15 -14.71 36.78
CA LYS A 81 1.06 -14.22 35.91
C LYS A 81 0.40 -12.94 36.46
N SER A 82 0.25 -12.81 37.75
CA SER A 82 -0.36 -11.62 38.42
C SER A 82 0.44 -10.32 38.23
N GLU A 83 1.70 -10.41 37.83
CA GLU A 83 2.57 -9.26 37.55
C GLU A 83 2.74 -9.01 36.02
N VAL A 84 2.05 -9.79 35.20
CA VAL A 84 2.01 -9.60 33.75
C VAL A 84 0.66 -9.04 33.36
N THR A 85 0.64 -7.93 32.65
CA THR A 85 -0.57 -7.28 32.16
C THR A 85 -0.80 -7.64 30.70
N LEU A 86 -1.99 -8.17 30.39
CA LEU A 86 -2.47 -8.37 29.03
C LEU A 86 -3.38 -7.20 28.68
N CYS A 87 -2.91 -6.34 27.77
CA CYS A 87 -3.61 -5.14 27.32
C CYS A 87 -4.31 -5.46 26.01
N ALA A 88 -5.62 -5.44 26.00
CA ALA A 88 -6.38 -5.83 24.82
C ALA A 88 -7.81 -5.29 24.89
N PRO A 89 -8.52 -5.16 23.75
CA PRO A 89 -9.94 -4.84 23.75
C PRO A 89 -10.72 -5.84 24.61
N LYS A 90 -11.60 -5.34 25.44
CA LYS A 90 -12.37 -6.15 26.42
C LYS A 90 -13.16 -7.29 25.78
N THR A 91 -13.50 -7.15 24.50
CA THR A 91 -14.19 -8.15 23.69
C THR A 91 -13.24 -9.18 23.08
N SER A 92 -11.92 -8.95 23.12
CA SER A 92 -10.91 -9.83 22.51
C SER A 92 -10.73 -11.15 23.26
N TYR A 93 -10.15 -12.13 22.56
CA TYR A 93 -9.79 -13.41 23.17
C TYR A 93 -8.67 -13.26 24.21
N LEU A 94 -7.67 -12.40 23.94
CA LEU A 94 -6.55 -12.18 24.86
C LEU A 94 -7.00 -11.62 26.20
N TYR A 95 -7.90 -10.62 26.20
CA TYR A 95 -8.46 -10.06 27.44
C TYR A 95 -9.16 -11.14 28.29
N ARG A 96 -10.09 -11.90 27.67
CA ARG A 96 -10.84 -12.96 28.36
C ARG A 96 -9.93 -14.09 28.85
N TYR A 97 -8.92 -14.44 28.06
CA TYR A 97 -7.91 -15.43 28.46
C TYR A 97 -7.15 -14.95 29.71
N GLY A 98 -6.72 -13.70 29.72
CA GLY A 98 -5.99 -13.09 30.83
C GLY A 98 -6.78 -13.10 32.12
N ASP A 99 -8.01 -12.59 32.09
CA ASP A 99 -8.93 -12.55 33.21
C ASP A 99 -9.19 -13.96 33.80
N ALA A 100 -9.43 -14.95 32.92
CA ALA A 100 -9.68 -16.35 33.32
C ALA A 100 -8.43 -17.08 33.86
N ASN A 101 -7.21 -16.65 33.52
CA ASN A 101 -5.96 -17.34 33.87
C ASN A 101 -5.08 -16.62 34.89
N GLY A 102 -5.57 -15.56 35.51
CA GLY A 102 -4.91 -14.87 36.65
C GLY A 102 -3.82 -13.89 36.24
N PHE A 103 -3.88 -13.36 35.04
CA PHE A 103 -3.11 -12.20 34.61
C PHE A 103 -3.80 -10.90 35.06
N ALA A 104 -3.04 -9.81 35.18
CA ALA A 104 -3.65 -8.51 35.13
C ALA A 104 -4.19 -8.22 33.73
N VAL A 105 -5.34 -7.57 33.62
CA VAL A 105 -5.91 -7.21 32.29
C VAL A 105 -6.19 -5.72 32.25
N GLU A 106 -5.93 -5.10 31.11
CA GLU A 106 -6.21 -3.70 30.83
C GLU A 106 -7.00 -3.58 29.54
N ASP A 107 -8.09 -2.79 29.57
CA ASP A 107 -8.95 -2.57 28.42
C ASP A 107 -8.32 -1.52 27.51
N THR A 108 -8.06 -1.87 26.26
CA THR A 108 -7.54 -0.98 25.23
C THR A 108 -8.56 -0.79 24.12
N PRO A 109 -8.56 0.36 23.41
CA PRO A 109 -9.44 0.55 22.28
C PRO A 109 -9.21 -0.53 21.20
N LEU A 110 -10.29 -0.98 20.58
CA LEU A 110 -10.22 -1.79 19.37
C LEU A 110 -9.73 -0.91 18.21
N GLU A 111 -8.66 -1.33 17.55
CA GLU A 111 -8.27 -0.72 16.28
C GLU A 111 -9.18 -1.27 15.17
N GLU A 112 -9.82 -0.37 14.46
CA GLU A 112 -10.55 -0.70 13.25
C GLU A 112 -9.57 -1.00 12.13
N ILE A 113 -9.74 -2.15 11.46
CA ILE A 113 -8.84 -2.62 10.40
C ILE A 113 -9.70 -2.93 9.20
N TYR A 114 -9.32 -2.34 8.09
CA TYR A 114 -10.00 -2.48 6.83
C TYR A 114 -9.13 -3.19 5.80
N THR A 115 -9.78 -3.89 4.88
CA THR A 115 -9.12 -4.57 3.77
C THR A 115 -9.13 -3.65 2.55
N VAL A 116 -7.94 -3.37 2.00
CA VAL A 116 -7.79 -2.65 0.74
C VAL A 116 -7.27 -3.59 -0.32
N ILE A 117 -8.05 -3.79 -1.39
CA ILE A 117 -7.72 -4.68 -2.50
C ILE A 117 -7.38 -3.84 -3.72
N PHE A 118 -6.21 -4.06 -4.31
CA PHE A 118 -5.83 -3.47 -5.59
C PHE A 118 -6.04 -4.47 -6.72
N ARG A 119 -6.69 -4.01 -7.80
CA ARG A 119 -6.97 -4.80 -9.00
C ARG A 119 -6.40 -4.12 -10.23
N ASP A 120 -5.72 -4.89 -11.07
CA ASP A 120 -5.11 -4.39 -12.28
C ASP A 120 -5.36 -5.30 -13.47
N TRP A 121 -5.16 -4.76 -14.67
CA TRP A 121 -5.35 -5.48 -15.92
C TRP A 121 -4.29 -6.56 -16.11
N ASN A 122 -4.75 -7.76 -16.41
CA ASN A 122 -3.87 -8.87 -16.78
C ASN A 122 -4.03 -9.17 -18.27
N GLU A 123 -2.97 -8.99 -19.04
CA GLU A 123 -2.98 -9.14 -20.50
C GLU A 123 -3.26 -10.58 -20.95
N GLU A 124 -2.78 -11.58 -20.23
CA GLU A 124 -3.01 -12.98 -20.58
C GLU A 124 -4.46 -13.40 -20.34
N LEU A 125 -5.04 -12.93 -19.24
CA LEU A 125 -6.41 -13.27 -18.83
C LEU A 125 -7.47 -12.33 -19.42
N GLN A 126 -7.06 -11.20 -20.03
CA GLN A 126 -7.93 -10.15 -20.57
C GLN A 126 -8.99 -9.67 -19.56
N LYS A 127 -8.58 -9.50 -18.30
CA LYS A 127 -9.46 -9.03 -17.21
C LYS A 127 -8.65 -8.42 -16.06
N ASN A 128 -9.35 -7.67 -15.20
CA ASN A 128 -8.77 -7.22 -13.95
C ASN A 128 -8.62 -8.38 -12.96
N VAL A 129 -7.43 -8.50 -12.38
CA VAL A 129 -7.09 -9.48 -11.34
C VAL A 129 -6.67 -8.75 -10.07
N GLN A 130 -6.78 -9.39 -8.94
CA GLN A 130 -6.21 -8.88 -7.69
C GLN A 130 -4.68 -8.95 -7.79
N VAL A 131 -4.02 -7.83 -7.52
CA VAL A 131 -2.55 -7.69 -7.56
C VAL A 131 -1.97 -7.46 -6.19
N ASP A 132 -2.78 -6.93 -5.27
CA ASP A 132 -2.38 -6.72 -3.88
C ASP A 132 -3.58 -6.71 -2.94
N GLU A 133 -3.33 -7.03 -1.65
CA GLU A 133 -4.31 -6.95 -0.57
C GLU A 133 -3.59 -6.51 0.70
N GLN A 134 -4.08 -5.44 1.32
CA GLN A 134 -3.50 -4.85 2.52
C GLN A 134 -4.52 -4.79 3.64
N GLN A 135 -4.05 -5.00 4.88
CA GLN A 135 -4.80 -4.72 6.08
C GLN A 135 -4.34 -3.36 6.60
N VAL A 136 -5.24 -2.39 6.63
CA VAL A 136 -4.93 -0.98 6.94
C VAL A 136 -5.73 -0.55 8.16
N ARG A 137 -5.07 0.15 9.10
CA ARG A 137 -5.76 0.73 10.26
C ARG A 137 -6.68 1.85 9.83
N GLY A 138 -7.81 1.98 10.53
CA GLY A 138 -8.74 3.06 10.29
C GLY A 138 -8.08 4.43 10.37
N GLY A 139 -8.26 5.24 9.33
CA GLY A 139 -7.65 6.57 9.19
C GLY A 139 -6.25 6.58 8.59
N GLU A 140 -5.62 5.44 8.32
CA GLU A 140 -4.33 5.36 7.62
C GLU A 140 -4.52 5.22 6.10
N ASP A 141 -3.44 5.39 5.35
CA ASP A 141 -3.39 5.26 3.90
C ASP A 141 -2.90 3.86 3.51
N ALA A 142 -3.49 3.27 2.48
CA ALA A 142 -2.91 2.10 1.82
C ALA A 142 -1.79 2.51 0.84
N VAL A 143 -0.83 1.62 0.62
CA VAL A 143 0.29 1.87 -0.30
C VAL A 143 -0.01 1.22 -1.65
N PRO A 144 -0.31 2.01 -2.70
CA PRO A 144 -0.65 1.44 -3.99
C PRO A 144 0.54 0.69 -4.60
N PRO A 145 0.32 -0.53 -5.15
CA PRO A 145 1.37 -1.28 -5.82
C PRO A 145 1.76 -0.65 -7.15
N THR A 146 2.91 -1.07 -7.70
CA THR A 146 3.31 -0.71 -9.06
C THR A 146 2.34 -1.34 -10.05
N PRO A 147 1.74 -0.56 -10.99
CA PRO A 147 0.79 -1.10 -11.95
C PRO A 147 1.46 -2.08 -12.91
N LEU A 148 0.72 -3.12 -13.32
CA LEU A 148 1.20 -4.14 -14.28
C LEU A 148 1.42 -3.57 -15.68
N GLY A 149 0.64 -2.56 -16.04
CA GLY A 149 0.62 -1.98 -17.37
C GLY A 149 -0.42 -2.63 -18.29
N LYS A 150 -0.86 -1.87 -19.30
CA LYS A 150 -1.80 -2.30 -20.32
C LYS A 150 -1.32 -1.86 -21.68
N THR A 151 -1.18 -2.80 -22.64
CA THR A 151 -0.58 -2.54 -23.93
C THR A 151 -1.34 -1.45 -24.71
N GLY A 152 -0.63 -0.40 -25.15
CA GLY A 152 -1.17 0.74 -25.89
C GLY A 152 -1.98 1.72 -25.06
N GLU A 153 -1.90 1.62 -23.72
CA GLU A 153 -2.56 2.51 -22.79
C GLU A 153 -1.58 3.02 -21.71
N VAL A 154 -1.83 4.19 -21.17
CA VAL A 154 -1.03 4.82 -20.11
C VAL A 154 -1.81 4.74 -18.81
N PHE A 155 -1.15 4.29 -17.76
CA PHE A 155 -1.70 4.31 -16.40
C PHE A 155 -1.98 5.75 -15.94
N LYS A 156 -3.17 5.99 -15.39
CA LYS A 156 -3.62 7.30 -14.91
C LYS A 156 -3.80 7.39 -13.39
N GLY A 157 -3.90 6.24 -12.76
CA GLY A 157 -4.12 6.16 -11.32
C GLY A 157 -4.98 4.96 -10.95
N TRP A 158 -5.33 4.91 -9.70
CA TRP A 158 -6.23 3.92 -9.14
C TRP A 158 -7.63 4.54 -8.96
N ASP A 159 -8.68 3.84 -9.39
CA ASP A 159 -10.06 4.16 -9.07
C ASP A 159 -10.35 3.61 -7.66
N GLY A 160 -10.93 4.44 -6.81
CA GLY A 160 -11.12 4.14 -5.40
C GLY A 160 -10.19 4.98 -4.51
N ASP A 161 -10.69 5.31 -3.32
CA ASP A 161 -9.92 6.05 -2.34
C ASP A 161 -9.09 5.07 -1.50
N TYR A 162 -7.78 5.22 -1.55
CA TYR A 162 -6.83 4.43 -0.75
C TYR A 162 -6.14 5.28 0.33
N THR A 163 -6.65 6.48 0.58
CA THR A 163 -6.19 7.38 1.65
C THR A 163 -7.24 7.49 2.75
N ASN A 164 -6.80 7.68 4.00
CA ASN A 164 -7.69 7.81 5.16
C ASN A 164 -8.78 6.72 5.19
N ILE A 165 -8.37 5.46 5.11
CA ILE A 165 -9.25 4.30 4.99
C ILE A 165 -10.19 4.20 6.19
N THR A 166 -11.50 4.16 5.94
CA THR A 166 -12.56 4.04 6.96
C THR A 166 -13.54 2.91 6.68
N GLU A 167 -13.34 2.16 5.59
CA GLU A 167 -14.13 0.99 5.20
C GLU A 167 -13.34 0.08 4.26
N ASP A 168 -13.77 -1.16 4.09
CA ASP A 168 -13.18 -2.08 3.11
C ASP A 168 -13.30 -1.50 1.72
N THR A 169 -12.19 -1.40 1.00
CA THR A 169 -12.08 -0.67 -0.27
C THR A 169 -11.46 -1.54 -1.36
N THR A 170 -11.95 -1.37 -2.59
CA THR A 170 -11.31 -1.95 -3.77
C THR A 170 -10.89 -0.83 -4.72
N CYS A 171 -9.61 -0.79 -5.06
CA CYS A 171 -9.02 0.14 -6.00
C CYS A 171 -8.70 -0.58 -7.30
N THR A 172 -9.14 -0.04 -8.43
CA THR A 172 -8.89 -0.63 -9.76
C THR A 172 -8.03 0.30 -10.59
N ALA A 173 -7.02 -0.23 -11.29
CA ALA A 173 -6.15 0.54 -12.15
C ALA A 173 -6.93 1.16 -13.32
N ILE A 174 -6.73 2.46 -13.54
CA ILE A 174 -7.32 3.22 -14.66
C ILE A 174 -6.27 3.38 -15.73
N TYR A 175 -6.63 3.04 -16.96
CA TYR A 175 -5.81 3.22 -18.14
C TYR A 175 -6.55 4.03 -19.20
N GLU A 176 -5.81 4.88 -19.89
CA GLU A 176 -6.29 5.63 -21.05
C GLU A 176 -5.42 5.32 -22.27
N LYS A 177 -6.03 5.31 -23.46
CA LYS A 177 -5.27 5.15 -24.69
C LYS A 177 -4.20 6.23 -24.79
N GLU A 178 -3.00 5.80 -25.19
CA GLU A 178 -1.92 6.75 -25.47
C GLU A 178 -2.34 7.67 -26.62
N ASP A 179 -2.37 8.97 -26.36
CA ASP A 179 -2.58 9.96 -27.40
C ASP A 179 -1.26 10.09 -28.20
N PRO A 180 -1.22 9.63 -29.46
CA PRO A 180 0.00 9.70 -30.25
C PRO A 180 0.45 11.14 -30.53
N ASP A 181 -0.42 12.12 -30.26
CA ASP A 181 -0.16 13.53 -30.44
C ASP A 181 0.15 14.30 -29.14
N ALA A 182 0.01 13.67 -27.98
CA ALA A 182 0.21 14.33 -26.67
C ALA A 182 1.62 14.94 -26.49
N SER A 183 2.62 14.39 -27.15
CA SER A 183 4.00 14.89 -27.15
C SER A 183 4.35 15.81 -28.32
N LYS A 184 3.37 16.14 -29.16
CA LYS A 184 3.58 16.95 -30.36
C LYS A 184 3.12 18.38 -30.17
N PHE A 185 3.89 19.30 -30.73
CA PHE A 185 3.53 20.72 -30.84
C PHE A 185 2.74 20.94 -32.09
N THR A 186 1.75 21.85 -32.05
CA THR A 186 1.04 22.28 -33.25
C THR A 186 1.80 23.44 -33.90
N VAL A 187 2.18 23.28 -35.14
CA VAL A 187 2.70 24.37 -35.99
C VAL A 187 1.56 24.82 -36.87
N THR A 188 1.14 26.06 -36.71
CA THR A 188 0.06 26.67 -37.51
C THR A 188 0.65 27.58 -38.55
N PHE A 189 0.35 27.32 -39.79
CA PHE A 189 0.68 28.17 -40.95
C PHE A 189 -0.45 29.16 -41.19
N LEU A 190 -0.11 30.44 -41.16
CA LEU A 190 -1.08 31.52 -41.40
C LEU A 190 -0.81 32.16 -42.75
N ASP A 191 -1.86 32.61 -43.43
CA ASP A 191 -1.73 33.46 -44.62
C ASP A 191 -1.50 34.93 -44.19
N TRP A 192 -1.28 35.80 -45.15
CA TRP A 192 -1.02 37.22 -44.96
C TRP A 192 -2.17 38.01 -44.23
N ASP A 193 -3.37 37.45 -44.16
CA ASP A 193 -4.53 37.99 -43.46
C ASP A 193 -4.86 37.22 -42.13
N ASP A 194 -3.86 36.56 -41.57
CA ASP A 194 -3.93 35.75 -40.33
C ASP A 194 -4.90 34.57 -40.40
N LYS A 195 -5.28 34.13 -41.61
CA LYS A 195 -6.08 32.92 -41.75
C LYS A 195 -5.22 31.68 -41.65
N VAL A 196 -5.72 30.65 -40.90
CA VAL A 196 -5.09 29.35 -40.83
C VAL A 196 -5.15 28.65 -42.17
N VAL A 197 -3.98 28.39 -42.73
CA VAL A 197 -3.80 27.64 -43.99
C VAL A 197 -3.66 26.15 -43.70
N LYS A 198 -2.88 25.80 -42.69
CA LYS A 198 -2.61 24.41 -42.31
C LYS A 198 -2.13 24.33 -40.86
N GLU A 199 -2.47 23.24 -40.22
CA GLU A 199 -1.90 22.87 -38.93
C GLU A 199 -1.19 21.50 -39.06
N ILE A 200 -0.02 21.37 -38.45
CA ILE A 200 0.78 20.17 -38.46
C ILE A 200 1.25 19.86 -37.06
N LYS A 201 1.12 18.60 -36.63
CA LYS A 201 1.64 18.13 -35.35
C LYS A 201 3.08 17.65 -35.51
N VAL A 202 4.02 18.24 -34.75
CA VAL A 202 5.45 17.96 -34.82
C VAL A 202 5.98 17.60 -33.45
N ALA A 203 6.73 16.49 -33.36
CA ALA A 203 7.39 16.09 -32.12
C ALA A 203 8.42 17.15 -31.68
N SER A 204 8.72 17.22 -30.38
CA SER A 204 9.76 18.11 -29.87
C SER A 204 11.12 17.84 -30.55
N GLY A 205 11.74 18.88 -31.10
CA GLY A 205 12.99 18.76 -31.88
C GLY A 205 12.84 18.18 -33.26
N GLY A 206 11.63 17.84 -33.70
CA GLY A 206 11.33 17.38 -35.05
C GLY A 206 11.27 18.52 -36.07
N SER A 207 11.28 18.17 -37.36
CA SER A 207 11.11 19.09 -38.49
C SER A 207 9.90 18.68 -39.33
N ILE A 208 9.33 19.64 -40.05
CA ILE A 208 8.27 19.40 -41.03
C ILE A 208 8.92 19.04 -42.38
N ALA A 209 8.49 17.93 -42.98
CA ALA A 209 8.96 17.56 -44.32
C ALA A 209 8.42 18.54 -45.36
N ASP A 210 9.18 18.80 -46.41
CA ASP A 210 8.77 19.71 -47.49
C ASP A 210 7.46 19.30 -48.18
N SER A 211 7.18 18.00 -48.20
CA SER A 211 5.92 17.45 -48.71
C SER A 211 4.69 17.80 -47.87
N ASP A 212 4.92 18.12 -46.60
CA ASP A 212 3.86 18.42 -45.64
C ASP A 212 3.61 19.92 -45.50
N LEU A 213 4.45 20.76 -46.07
CA LEU A 213 4.24 22.21 -46.10
C LEU A 213 2.95 22.57 -46.89
N PRO A 214 2.32 23.71 -46.54
CA PRO A 214 1.17 24.20 -47.31
C PRO A 214 1.52 24.40 -48.80
N ASN A 215 0.55 24.10 -49.66
CA ASN A 215 0.74 24.34 -51.09
C ASN A 215 0.74 25.86 -51.37
N VAL A 216 1.92 26.42 -51.59
CA VAL A 216 2.11 27.87 -51.82
C VAL A 216 1.41 28.40 -53.08
N ALA A 217 1.04 27.53 -54.04
CA ALA A 217 0.27 27.96 -55.23
C ALA A 217 -1.16 28.42 -54.89
N THR A 218 -1.65 28.10 -53.69
CA THR A 218 -2.96 28.56 -53.22
C THR A 218 -2.89 29.88 -52.42
N LEU A 219 -1.68 30.35 -52.10
CA LEU A 219 -1.42 31.56 -51.35
C LEU A 219 -1.18 32.76 -52.29
N VAL A 220 -2.25 33.26 -52.88
CA VAL A 220 -2.16 34.35 -53.86
C VAL A 220 -2.52 35.67 -53.23
N ARG A 221 -1.60 36.64 -53.33
CA ARG A 221 -1.82 38.06 -52.98
C ARG A 221 -1.39 38.93 -54.16
N ASP A 222 -2.32 39.73 -54.64
CA ASP A 222 -2.08 40.58 -55.81
C ASP A 222 -0.90 41.53 -55.60
N GLY A 223 0.07 41.50 -56.56
CA GLY A 223 1.26 42.34 -56.51
C GLY A 223 2.39 41.83 -55.60
N TYR A 224 2.25 40.63 -55.02
CA TYR A 224 3.25 40.04 -54.12
C TYR A 224 3.71 38.65 -54.61
N ILE A 225 4.94 38.29 -54.28
CA ILE A 225 5.52 37.00 -54.55
C ILE A 225 5.81 36.33 -53.18
N PHE A 226 5.35 35.07 -52.96
CA PHE A 226 5.68 34.32 -51.78
C PHE A 226 7.17 33.98 -51.78
N THR A 227 7.87 34.36 -50.70
CA THR A 227 9.33 34.14 -50.56
C THR A 227 9.66 33.12 -49.49
N GLY A 228 8.72 32.68 -48.69
CA GLY A 228 8.91 31.69 -47.64
C GLY A 228 8.04 31.97 -46.42
N TRP A 229 8.06 31.02 -45.51
CA TRP A 229 7.45 31.16 -44.18
C TRP A 229 8.44 31.81 -43.23
N ASP A 230 8.00 32.78 -42.44
CA ASP A 230 8.74 33.33 -41.34
C ASP A 230 8.43 32.56 -40.05
N ARG A 231 9.27 32.77 -39.00
CA ARG A 231 9.10 32.11 -37.70
C ARG A 231 8.38 33.01 -36.72
#